data_4c9c810415504621d2013d5da9668258
#
_entry.id   4c9c810415504621d2013d5da9668258
#
_cell.length_a   1.000
_cell.length_b   1.000
_cell.length_c   1.000
_cell.angle_alpha   90.00
_cell.angle_beta   90.00
_cell.angle_gamma   90.00
#
_symmetry.space_group_name_H-M   'P 1'
#
loop_
_entity.id
_entity.type
_entity.pdbx_description
1 polymer ?
#
loop_
_entity_poly.entity_id
_entity_poly.type
_entity_poly.pdbx_seq_one_letter_code
_entity_poly.pdbx_strand_id
1 'polypeptide(L)'
;QEGLQHNPLKCEYYLPSVVSRLLDSNKAEVKVLLTTEKWYGVTYREDKPMVMAAVKKLEENDFYPKQLCGKLEAAANFCFEGVYKEEIPWGNGHINNTYRVTFENEQGVKRHYILQQMNKSIFKNPVELMENIVGVTEFLKRKISANGGNPERETLNVIPAKDGKPYYVDSEGEYWRAYVFIENTVSYDLIDNPEILYEGGLAFGRFQSMLADYPAKTLHETIPGFHDTRERFERFKKAVEEDVCSRVDLVREEIQFVLDREEIVDCFQDLLRSGKISFRVTHNDTKINNVLMDKDTKKGICVIDLDTVMPGAAMNDFGDAVRIGASTALEDEQNLDKVWFNLELFEACANGFIEGCGGKLSQEEIKLLPMGARLMTYECGMRFLMDYIQGDIYFKIHRPGQNLDRARTQFKLVSDMEHKWKVMENIVKKYM
;
A
#
# COMPACT_ATOMS: atom_id res chain seq x y z
N GLN A 1 -36.45 8.45 -29.12
CA GLN A 1 -36.55 9.92 -29.19
C GLN A 1 -38.01 10.42 -29.04
N GLU A 2 -39.01 9.74 -29.64
CA GLU A 2 -40.42 10.15 -29.52
C GLU A 2 -40.96 10.10 -28.08
N GLY A 3 -40.59 9.10 -27.26
CA GLY A 3 -41.00 9.00 -25.86
C GLY A 3 -40.47 10.13 -24.99
N LEU A 4 -39.23 10.59 -25.25
CA LEU A 4 -38.60 11.71 -24.53
C LEU A 4 -39.26 13.06 -24.83
N GLN A 5 -39.86 13.20 -26.01
CA GLN A 5 -40.61 14.43 -26.39
C GLN A 5 -41.96 14.51 -25.68
N HIS A 6 -42.60 13.36 -25.35
CA HIS A 6 -43.93 13.33 -24.76
C HIS A 6 -43.93 13.22 -23.22
N ASN A 7 -42.97 12.53 -22.63
CA ASN A 7 -42.89 12.42 -21.17
C ASN A 7 -41.46 12.11 -20.71
N PRO A 8 -40.59 13.12 -20.62
CA PRO A 8 -39.15 12.92 -20.31
C PRO A 8 -38.90 12.33 -18.92
N LEU A 9 -39.83 12.46 -17.97
CA LEU A 9 -39.70 11.97 -16.60
C LEU A 9 -40.14 10.51 -16.41
N LYS A 10 -40.87 9.93 -17.38
CA LYS A 10 -41.40 8.56 -17.32
C LYS A 10 -41.02 7.70 -18.52
N CYS A 11 -40.14 8.19 -19.39
CA CYS A 11 -39.69 7.44 -20.54
C CYS A 11 -38.66 6.38 -20.14
N GLU A 12 -39.06 5.12 -20.12
CA GLU A 12 -38.16 3.98 -19.91
C GLU A 12 -37.72 3.41 -21.27
N TYR A 13 -36.43 3.11 -21.36
CA TYR A 13 -35.83 2.51 -22.54
C TYR A 13 -35.54 1.04 -22.27
N TYR A 14 -36.37 0.16 -22.80
CA TYR A 14 -36.20 -1.28 -22.57
C TYR A 14 -35.08 -1.85 -23.46
N LEU A 15 -33.99 -2.29 -22.85
CA LEU A 15 -32.85 -2.89 -23.55
C LEU A 15 -33.25 -4.06 -24.46
N PRO A 16 -34.17 -4.98 -24.07
CA PRO A 16 -34.65 -6.03 -24.95
C PRO A 16 -35.23 -5.54 -26.27
N SER A 17 -35.93 -4.40 -26.26
CA SER A 17 -36.53 -3.81 -27.50
C SER A 17 -35.46 -3.29 -28.46
N VAL A 18 -34.28 -2.85 -27.94
CA VAL A 18 -33.14 -2.45 -28.78
C VAL A 18 -32.54 -3.68 -29.45
N VAL A 19 -32.31 -4.74 -28.66
CA VAL A 19 -31.76 -5.98 -29.15
C VAL A 19 -32.66 -6.59 -30.22
N SER A 20 -34.00 -6.64 -30.01
CA SER A 20 -34.94 -7.12 -31.01
C SER A 20 -34.85 -6.34 -32.33
N ARG A 21 -34.82 -4.98 -32.27
CA ARG A 21 -34.65 -4.16 -33.47
C ARG A 21 -33.33 -4.38 -34.21
N LEU A 22 -32.26 -4.64 -33.48
CA LEU A 22 -30.96 -4.96 -34.09
C LEU A 22 -30.98 -6.33 -34.76
N LEU A 23 -31.63 -7.32 -34.17
CA LEU A 23 -31.84 -8.64 -34.75
C LEU A 23 -32.72 -8.55 -36.03
N ASP A 24 -33.87 -7.86 -35.94
CA ASP A 24 -34.79 -7.68 -37.08
C ASP A 24 -34.12 -6.96 -38.27
N SER A 25 -33.16 -6.09 -37.97
CA SER A 25 -32.38 -5.35 -38.99
C SER A 25 -31.12 -6.07 -39.45
N ASN A 26 -30.86 -7.31 -39.02
CA ASN A 26 -29.64 -8.09 -39.29
C ASN A 26 -28.32 -7.37 -38.90
N LYS A 27 -28.36 -6.52 -37.88
CA LYS A 27 -27.22 -5.74 -37.37
C LYS A 27 -26.55 -6.35 -36.14
N ALA A 28 -27.14 -7.42 -35.60
CA ALA A 28 -26.55 -8.16 -34.45
C ALA A 28 -26.98 -9.62 -34.51
N GLU A 29 -26.17 -10.47 -33.88
CA GLU A 29 -26.49 -11.85 -33.56
C GLU A 29 -26.51 -12.03 -32.06
N VAL A 30 -27.44 -12.83 -31.54
CA VAL A 30 -27.54 -13.15 -30.11
C VAL A 30 -27.35 -14.64 -29.91
N LYS A 31 -26.35 -14.99 -29.14
CA LYS A 31 -26.13 -16.36 -28.68
C LYS A 31 -26.78 -16.55 -27.32
N VAL A 32 -27.76 -17.41 -27.23
CA VAL A 32 -28.37 -17.79 -25.95
C VAL A 32 -27.51 -18.84 -25.26
N LEU A 33 -27.02 -18.55 -24.07
CA LEU A 33 -26.34 -19.51 -23.22
C LEU A 33 -27.35 -20.09 -22.22
N LEU A 34 -27.44 -21.41 -22.19
CA LEU A 34 -28.32 -22.11 -21.26
C LEU A 34 -27.58 -22.23 -19.91
N THR A 35 -28.27 -21.89 -18.81
CA THR A 35 -27.81 -22.12 -17.44
C THR A 35 -28.89 -22.85 -16.66
N THR A 36 -28.47 -23.70 -15.73
CA THR A 36 -29.37 -24.35 -14.75
C THR A 36 -29.57 -23.47 -13.51
N GLU A 37 -28.83 -22.38 -13.42
CA GLU A 37 -28.93 -21.47 -12.29
C GLU A 37 -30.21 -20.62 -12.35
N LYS A 38 -30.79 -20.43 -11.16
CA LYS A 38 -31.99 -19.60 -11.02
C LYS A 38 -31.59 -18.19 -10.62
N TRP A 39 -32.02 -17.22 -11.42
CA TRP A 39 -31.82 -15.80 -11.10
C TRP A 39 -32.79 -15.35 -10.00
N TYR A 40 -32.26 -14.58 -9.03
CA TYR A 40 -33.04 -13.93 -7.98
C TYR A 40 -32.77 -12.43 -8.01
N GLY A 41 -33.79 -11.62 -8.29
CA GLY A 41 -33.67 -10.16 -8.31
C GLY A 41 -34.38 -9.52 -7.12
N VAL A 42 -33.83 -8.44 -6.60
CA VAL A 42 -34.46 -7.57 -5.60
C VAL A 42 -34.78 -6.25 -6.30
N THR A 43 -35.99 -6.15 -6.84
CA THR A 43 -36.46 -4.93 -7.50
C THR A 43 -37.26 -4.06 -6.53
N TYR A 44 -38.02 -4.70 -5.65
CA TYR A 44 -38.83 -4.07 -4.64
C TYR A 44 -38.46 -4.54 -3.22
N ARG A 45 -38.83 -3.75 -2.24
CA ARG A 45 -38.52 -4.05 -0.82
C ARG A 45 -39.19 -5.35 -0.36
N GLU A 46 -40.34 -5.67 -0.95
CA GLU A 46 -41.13 -6.87 -0.68
C GLU A 46 -40.47 -8.16 -1.18
N ASP A 47 -39.58 -8.07 -2.18
CA ASP A 47 -38.83 -9.22 -2.71
C ASP A 47 -37.75 -9.73 -1.74
N LYS A 48 -37.27 -8.86 -0.84
CA LYS A 48 -36.15 -9.14 0.05
C LYS A 48 -36.33 -10.43 0.88
N PRO A 49 -37.50 -10.72 1.53
CA PRO A 49 -37.65 -11.93 2.32
C PRO A 49 -37.59 -13.21 1.47
N MET A 50 -38.11 -13.18 0.24
CA MET A 50 -38.09 -14.32 -0.68
C MET A 50 -36.65 -14.60 -1.14
N VAL A 51 -35.90 -13.57 -1.49
CA VAL A 51 -34.49 -13.70 -1.92
C VAL A 51 -33.62 -14.19 -0.77
N MET A 52 -33.81 -13.66 0.44
CA MET A 52 -33.11 -14.14 1.64
C MET A 52 -33.37 -15.62 1.92
N ALA A 53 -34.62 -16.06 1.81
CA ALA A 53 -34.97 -17.47 1.98
C ALA A 53 -34.36 -18.37 0.89
N ALA A 54 -34.28 -17.88 -0.34
CA ALA A 54 -33.66 -18.61 -1.45
C ALA A 54 -32.14 -18.73 -1.26
N VAL A 55 -31.46 -17.65 -0.88
CA VAL A 55 -30.02 -17.65 -0.58
C VAL A 55 -29.71 -18.60 0.57
N LYS A 56 -30.48 -18.53 1.67
CA LYS A 56 -30.34 -19.45 2.81
C LYS A 56 -30.45 -20.92 2.41
N LYS A 57 -31.38 -21.24 1.50
CA LYS A 57 -31.55 -22.60 0.97
C LYS A 57 -30.36 -23.04 0.09
N LEU A 58 -29.71 -22.10 -0.61
CA LEU A 58 -28.50 -22.38 -1.38
C LEU A 58 -27.29 -22.61 -0.46
N GLU A 59 -27.22 -21.88 0.67
CA GLU A 59 -26.23 -22.12 1.72
C GLU A 59 -26.41 -23.47 2.41
N GLU A 60 -27.66 -23.84 2.74
CA GLU A 60 -28.00 -25.15 3.35
C GLU A 60 -27.66 -26.34 2.44
N ASN A 61 -27.60 -26.14 1.13
CA ASN A 61 -27.27 -27.16 0.14
C ASN A 61 -25.81 -27.07 -0.38
N ASP A 62 -24.96 -26.33 0.29
CA ASP A 62 -23.54 -26.14 -0.04
C ASP A 62 -23.29 -25.56 -1.48
N PHE A 63 -24.28 -24.92 -2.11
CA PHE A 63 -24.11 -24.18 -3.36
C PHE A 63 -23.47 -22.79 -3.14
N TYR A 64 -23.64 -22.23 -1.94
CA TYR A 64 -22.94 -21.06 -1.44
C TYR A 64 -22.27 -21.40 -0.10
N PRO A 65 -21.11 -20.81 0.19
CA PRO A 65 -20.48 -20.98 1.49
C PRO A 65 -21.46 -20.53 2.59
N LYS A 66 -21.53 -21.29 3.69
CA LYS A 66 -22.43 -21.05 4.83
C LYS A 66 -22.27 -19.67 5.47
N GLN A 67 -21.20 -18.99 5.13
CA GLN A 67 -20.97 -17.59 5.45
C GLN A 67 -20.57 -16.83 4.17
N LEU A 68 -21.51 -16.12 3.61
CA LEU A 68 -21.25 -15.17 2.50
C LEU A 68 -20.28 -14.04 2.88
N CYS A 69 -19.83 -13.95 4.16
CA CYS A 69 -18.96 -12.86 4.61
C CYS A 69 -18.18 -13.22 5.88
N GLY A 70 -16.98 -13.79 5.74
CA GLY A 70 -15.98 -13.85 6.83
C GLY A 70 -15.74 -12.46 7.46
N LYS A 71 -15.91 -11.38 6.70
CA LYS A 71 -15.86 -10.02 7.23
C LYS A 71 -16.96 -9.66 8.23
N LEU A 72 -18.20 -10.16 8.08
CA LEU A 72 -19.27 -9.96 9.08
C LEU A 72 -19.00 -10.78 10.35
N GLU A 73 -18.50 -12.00 10.20
CA GLU A 73 -18.03 -12.80 11.32
C GLU A 73 -16.89 -12.06 12.05
N ALA A 74 -15.90 -11.59 11.31
CA ALA A 74 -14.80 -10.82 11.87
C ALA A 74 -15.31 -9.55 12.58
N ALA A 75 -16.16 -8.75 11.93
CA ALA A 75 -16.75 -7.55 12.52
C ALA A 75 -17.53 -7.85 13.82
N ALA A 76 -18.21 -8.99 13.90
CA ALA A 76 -18.92 -9.40 15.10
C ALA A 76 -18.01 -9.85 16.25
N ASN A 77 -16.73 -10.14 15.97
CA ASN A 77 -15.77 -10.67 16.95
C ASN A 77 -14.73 -9.67 17.44
N PHE A 78 -14.71 -8.42 16.92
CA PHE A 78 -13.92 -7.33 17.49
C PHE A 78 -14.70 -6.52 18.53
N CYS A 79 -13.98 -5.82 19.42
CA CYS A 79 -14.56 -4.97 20.47
C CYS A 79 -14.95 -3.60 19.92
N PHE A 80 -15.77 -3.56 18.88
CA PHE A 80 -16.33 -2.32 18.35
C PHE A 80 -17.45 -1.79 19.25
N GLU A 81 -17.54 -0.47 19.39
CA GLU A 81 -18.56 0.19 20.18
C GLU A 81 -19.82 0.47 19.36
N GLY A 82 -20.98 -0.01 19.83
CA GLY A 82 -22.28 0.22 19.18
C GLY A 82 -22.79 -0.97 18.38
N VAL A 83 -23.76 -0.70 17.51
CA VAL A 83 -24.42 -1.70 16.65
C VAL A 83 -23.92 -1.52 15.22
N TYR A 84 -23.54 -2.61 14.57
CA TYR A 84 -23.13 -2.63 13.18
C TYR A 84 -24.20 -2.04 12.25
N LYS A 85 -23.79 -1.19 11.31
CA LYS A 85 -24.66 -0.54 10.31
C LYS A 85 -24.31 -0.92 8.88
N GLU A 86 -23.03 -0.73 8.50
CA GLU A 86 -22.58 -0.95 7.14
C GLU A 86 -21.08 -1.21 7.06
N GLU A 87 -20.63 -1.82 5.98
CA GLU A 87 -19.24 -1.82 5.53
C GLU A 87 -19.13 -1.36 4.08
N ILE A 88 -18.03 -0.72 3.76
CA ILE A 88 -17.65 -0.35 2.40
C ILE A 88 -16.18 -0.71 2.16
N PRO A 89 -15.80 -1.17 0.96
CA PRO A 89 -14.39 -1.30 0.58
C PRO A 89 -13.69 0.05 0.78
N TRP A 90 -12.46 0.03 1.30
CA TRP A 90 -11.75 1.25 1.65
C TRP A 90 -10.28 1.22 1.25
N GLY A 91 -9.79 2.35 0.71
CA GLY A 91 -8.40 2.52 0.29
C GLY A 91 -8.06 1.84 -1.03
N ASN A 92 -6.87 2.14 -1.54
CA ASN A 92 -6.35 1.64 -2.81
C ASN A 92 -5.26 0.57 -2.60
N GLY A 93 -5.11 0.04 -1.37
CA GLY A 93 -4.13 -1.01 -1.05
C GLY A 93 -4.38 -2.29 -1.85
N HIS A 94 -3.30 -2.92 -2.32
CA HIS A 94 -3.39 -4.11 -3.18
C HIS A 94 -3.08 -5.42 -2.45
N ILE A 95 -2.58 -5.35 -1.21
CA ILE A 95 -2.13 -6.52 -0.45
C ILE A 95 -3.26 -7.07 0.41
N ASN A 96 -3.81 -6.26 1.30
CA ASN A 96 -4.87 -6.65 2.23
C ASN A 96 -6.24 -6.22 1.71
N ASN A 97 -7.28 -7.01 2.01
CA ASN A 97 -8.65 -6.57 1.78
C ASN A 97 -9.09 -5.65 2.91
N THR A 98 -9.32 -4.38 2.60
CA THR A 98 -9.61 -3.34 3.59
C THR A 98 -11.03 -2.84 3.46
N TYR A 99 -11.70 -2.69 4.60
CA TYR A 99 -13.07 -2.20 4.71
C TYR A 99 -13.16 -1.11 5.78
N ARG A 100 -13.93 -0.08 5.53
CA ARG A 100 -14.41 0.82 6.56
C ARG A 100 -15.75 0.30 7.06
N VAL A 101 -15.81 -0.04 8.35
CA VAL A 101 -17.03 -0.50 9.00
C VAL A 101 -17.60 0.63 9.88
N THR A 102 -18.91 0.76 9.88
CA THR A 102 -19.65 1.79 10.63
C THR A 102 -20.47 1.13 11.73
N PHE A 103 -20.28 1.61 12.94
CA PHE A 103 -21.09 1.25 14.11
C PHE A 103 -21.80 2.50 14.66
N GLU A 104 -22.97 2.34 15.27
CA GLU A 104 -23.77 3.41 15.83
C GLU A 104 -24.15 3.08 17.27
N ASN A 105 -23.88 4.01 18.20
CA ASN A 105 -24.24 3.83 19.59
C ASN A 105 -25.73 4.14 19.83
N GLU A 106 -26.19 3.94 21.07
CA GLU A 106 -27.59 4.19 21.47
C GLU A 106 -28.04 5.65 21.28
N GLN A 107 -27.10 6.61 21.26
CA GLN A 107 -27.35 8.03 21.04
C GLN A 107 -27.37 8.41 19.56
N GLY A 108 -27.23 7.46 18.64
CA GLY A 108 -27.18 7.68 17.20
C GLY A 108 -25.84 8.23 16.68
N VAL A 109 -24.79 8.23 17.52
CA VAL A 109 -23.45 8.66 17.10
C VAL A 109 -22.77 7.52 16.34
N LYS A 110 -22.34 7.83 15.14
CA LYS A 110 -21.60 6.88 14.28
C LYS A 110 -20.12 6.91 14.62
N ARG A 111 -19.53 5.73 14.72
CA ARG A 111 -18.08 5.50 14.79
C ARG A 111 -17.64 4.66 13.60
N HIS A 112 -16.49 4.99 13.05
CA HIS A 112 -15.90 4.25 11.96
C HIS A 112 -14.65 3.52 12.44
N TYR A 113 -14.44 2.34 11.84
CA TYR A 113 -13.27 1.51 12.08
C TYR A 113 -12.75 0.98 10.75
N ILE A 114 -11.48 0.65 10.70
CA ILE A 114 -10.89 -0.14 9.61
C ILE A 114 -10.88 -1.60 10.02
N LEU A 115 -11.43 -2.45 9.16
CA LEU A 115 -11.35 -3.90 9.26
C LEU A 115 -10.55 -4.43 8.08
N GLN A 116 -9.50 -5.21 8.34
CA GLN A 116 -8.63 -5.73 7.29
C GLN A 116 -8.47 -7.24 7.39
N GLN A 117 -8.63 -7.92 6.26
CA GLN A 117 -8.20 -9.30 6.06
C GLN A 117 -6.73 -9.30 5.65
N MET A 118 -5.89 -9.94 6.45
CA MET A 118 -4.44 -10.02 6.21
C MET A 118 -4.12 -11.05 5.13
N ASN A 119 -3.25 -10.68 4.20
CA ASN A 119 -2.85 -11.56 3.09
C ASN A 119 -1.78 -12.57 3.53
N LYS A 120 -2.18 -13.80 3.84
CA LYS A 120 -1.30 -14.90 4.23
C LYS A 120 -0.33 -15.36 3.12
N SER A 121 -0.58 -15.00 1.86
CA SER A 121 0.35 -15.37 0.80
C SER A 121 1.64 -14.56 0.87
N ILE A 122 1.55 -13.32 1.36
CA ILE A 122 2.68 -12.40 1.55
C ILE A 122 3.20 -12.50 2.99
N PHE A 123 2.31 -12.31 3.98
CA PHE A 123 2.66 -12.37 5.40
C PHE A 123 2.44 -13.79 5.93
N LYS A 124 3.49 -14.61 5.89
CA LYS A 124 3.41 -16.04 6.24
C LYS A 124 3.08 -16.28 7.72
N ASN A 125 3.39 -15.32 8.58
CA ASN A 125 3.10 -15.37 10.02
C ASN A 125 2.33 -14.11 10.48
N PRO A 126 0.98 -14.08 10.32
CA PRO A 126 0.18 -12.94 10.74
C PRO A 126 0.25 -12.63 12.25
N VAL A 127 0.61 -13.61 13.07
CA VAL A 127 0.77 -13.42 14.53
C VAL A 127 1.98 -12.54 14.81
N GLU A 128 3.15 -12.89 14.26
CA GLU A 128 4.37 -12.10 14.40
C GLU A 128 4.21 -10.69 13.81
N LEU A 129 3.49 -10.58 12.68
CA LEU A 129 3.12 -9.29 12.11
C LEU A 129 2.36 -8.42 13.11
N MET A 130 1.34 -8.98 13.77
CA MET A 130 0.55 -8.25 14.75
C MET A 130 1.33 -7.95 16.04
N GLU A 131 2.27 -8.80 16.43
CA GLU A 131 3.19 -8.53 17.56
C GLU A 131 4.07 -7.29 17.27
N ASN A 132 4.62 -7.17 16.06
CA ASN A 132 5.34 -5.97 15.64
C ASN A 132 4.45 -4.72 15.69
N ILE A 133 3.27 -4.78 15.08
CA ILE A 133 2.34 -3.64 15.00
C ILE A 133 1.93 -3.19 16.39
N VAL A 134 1.52 -4.11 17.27
CA VAL A 134 1.12 -3.78 18.64
C VAL A 134 2.30 -3.21 19.43
N GLY A 135 3.46 -3.84 19.36
CA GLY A 135 4.66 -3.38 20.05
C GLY A 135 5.02 -1.94 19.68
N VAL A 136 5.05 -1.64 18.38
CA VAL A 136 5.38 -0.31 17.85
C VAL A 136 4.28 0.71 18.19
N THR A 137 3.02 0.39 17.97
CA THR A 137 1.93 1.35 18.22
C THR A 137 1.75 1.67 19.70
N GLU A 138 1.88 0.70 20.60
CA GLU A 138 1.82 0.93 22.05
C GLU A 138 3.02 1.74 22.54
N PHE A 139 4.19 1.56 21.94
CA PHE A 139 5.34 2.40 22.23
C PHE A 139 5.12 3.84 21.77
N LEU A 140 4.63 4.04 20.53
CA LEU A 140 4.29 5.34 19.98
C LEU A 140 3.23 6.05 20.83
N LYS A 141 2.16 5.38 21.25
CA LYS A 141 1.13 5.97 22.14
C LYS A 141 1.73 6.59 23.41
N ARG A 142 2.65 5.85 24.06
CA ARG A 142 3.32 6.36 25.27
C ARG A 142 4.17 7.60 24.98
N LYS A 143 4.92 7.59 23.86
CA LYS A 143 5.77 8.73 23.45
C LYS A 143 4.93 9.96 23.07
N ILE A 144 3.87 9.76 22.28
CA ILE A 144 2.96 10.82 21.87
C ILE A 144 2.30 11.46 23.09
N SER A 145 1.77 10.65 24.01
CA SER A 145 1.16 11.15 25.25
C SER A 145 2.15 11.92 26.12
N ALA A 146 3.38 11.41 26.25
CA ALA A 146 4.42 12.09 27.02
C ALA A 146 4.83 13.45 26.41
N ASN A 147 4.68 13.60 25.10
CA ASN A 147 4.94 14.86 24.39
C ASN A 147 3.71 15.78 24.30
N GLY A 148 2.58 15.44 24.95
CA GLY A 148 1.34 16.23 24.94
C GLY A 148 0.53 16.12 23.65
N GLY A 149 0.81 15.14 22.79
CA GLY A 149 0.07 14.84 21.56
C GLY A 149 -1.18 13.99 21.82
N ASN A 150 -1.90 13.67 20.76
CA ASN A 150 -3.12 12.85 20.79
C ASN A 150 -2.87 11.46 20.20
N PRO A 151 -2.63 10.42 21.02
CA PRO A 151 -2.34 9.07 20.51
C PRO A 151 -3.50 8.42 19.78
N GLU A 152 -4.75 8.87 19.96
CA GLU A 152 -5.89 8.37 19.20
C GLU A 152 -5.87 8.78 17.72
N ARG A 153 -5.13 9.86 17.40
CA ARG A 153 -5.00 10.36 16.03
C ARG A 153 -3.61 10.22 15.43
N GLU A 154 -2.56 10.24 16.27
CA GLU A 154 -1.17 10.34 15.80
C GLU A 154 -0.48 8.99 15.62
N THR A 155 -1.16 7.88 15.98
CA THR A 155 -0.73 6.51 15.66
C THR A 155 -1.92 5.60 15.44
N LEU A 156 -1.68 4.43 14.83
CA LEU A 156 -2.72 3.41 14.69
C LEU A 156 -3.15 2.88 16.07
N ASN A 157 -4.46 2.71 16.22
CA ASN A 157 -5.08 2.16 17.43
C ASN A 157 -5.70 0.81 17.10
N VAL A 158 -5.03 -0.26 17.49
CA VAL A 158 -5.50 -1.63 17.30
C VAL A 158 -6.72 -1.89 18.20
N ILE A 159 -7.80 -2.40 17.62
CA ILE A 159 -8.98 -2.86 18.34
C ILE A 159 -8.81 -4.35 18.63
N PRO A 160 -8.87 -4.79 19.90
CA PRO A 160 -8.76 -6.20 20.23
C PRO A 160 -9.99 -6.97 19.78
N ALA A 161 -9.79 -8.23 19.46
CA ALA A 161 -10.88 -9.20 19.35
C ALA A 161 -11.47 -9.50 20.75
N LYS A 162 -12.66 -10.10 20.81
CA LYS A 162 -13.37 -10.42 22.06
C LYS A 162 -12.62 -11.42 22.96
N ASP A 163 -11.68 -12.19 22.39
CA ASP A 163 -10.77 -13.07 23.13
C ASP A 163 -9.51 -12.35 23.66
N GLY A 164 -9.41 -11.03 23.42
CA GLY A 164 -8.30 -10.17 23.84
C GLY A 164 -7.10 -10.14 22.90
N LYS A 165 -7.10 -10.93 21.83
CA LYS A 165 -6.01 -10.92 20.84
C LYS A 165 -6.10 -9.69 19.92
N PRO A 166 -4.98 -9.21 19.35
CA PRO A 166 -4.97 -8.11 18.40
C PRO A 166 -5.41 -8.50 16.97
N TYR A 167 -5.85 -9.73 16.80
CA TYR A 167 -6.37 -10.28 15.54
C TYR A 167 -7.50 -11.29 15.84
N TYR A 168 -8.28 -11.57 14.82
CA TYR A 168 -9.31 -12.62 14.83
C TYR A 168 -9.02 -13.60 13.69
N VAL A 169 -9.26 -14.90 13.97
CA VAL A 169 -9.20 -15.96 12.94
C VAL A 169 -10.60 -16.44 12.69
N ASP A 170 -11.09 -16.28 11.47
CA ASP A 170 -12.44 -16.69 11.11
C ASP A 170 -12.57 -18.21 10.90
N SER A 171 -13.79 -18.67 10.61
CA SER A 171 -14.09 -20.09 10.40
C SER A 171 -13.40 -20.70 9.17
N GLU A 172 -12.90 -19.88 8.23
CA GLU A 172 -12.13 -20.32 7.07
C GLU A 172 -10.60 -20.29 7.32
N GLY A 173 -10.19 -19.89 8.54
CA GLY A 173 -8.78 -19.74 8.92
C GLY A 173 -8.12 -18.49 8.37
N GLU A 174 -8.90 -17.49 7.96
CA GLU A 174 -8.39 -16.21 7.54
C GLU A 174 -8.17 -15.29 8.74
N TYR A 175 -7.08 -14.49 8.68
CA TYR A 175 -6.71 -13.58 9.75
C TYR A 175 -7.24 -12.19 9.50
N TRP A 176 -7.86 -11.60 10.50
CA TRP A 176 -8.45 -10.28 10.49
C TRP A 176 -7.84 -9.41 11.58
N ARG A 177 -7.75 -8.12 11.32
CA ARG A 177 -7.36 -7.10 12.29
C ARG A 177 -8.23 -5.87 12.15
N ALA A 178 -8.28 -5.07 13.20
CA ALA A 178 -9.09 -3.86 13.19
C ALA A 178 -8.37 -2.68 13.86
N TYR A 179 -8.66 -1.48 13.32
CA TYR A 179 -8.13 -0.21 13.82
C TYR A 179 -9.24 0.82 13.99
N VAL A 180 -9.05 1.77 14.89
CA VAL A 180 -9.87 2.98 14.93
C VAL A 180 -9.65 3.76 13.64
N PHE A 181 -10.73 4.21 13.00
CA PHE A 181 -10.65 5.07 11.83
C PHE A 181 -10.28 6.49 12.26
N ILE A 182 -9.29 7.09 11.62
CA ILE A 182 -8.84 8.45 11.94
C ILE A 182 -9.61 9.44 11.08
N GLU A 183 -10.55 10.14 11.68
CA GLU A 183 -11.44 11.08 11.01
C GLU A 183 -10.72 12.35 10.54
N ASN A 184 -11.33 13.06 9.59
CA ASN A 184 -10.85 14.32 9.04
C ASN A 184 -9.42 14.26 8.49
N THR A 185 -9.10 13.15 7.81
CA THR A 185 -7.80 12.93 7.18
C THR A 185 -7.93 12.68 5.68
N VAL A 186 -6.84 12.92 4.97
CA VAL A 186 -6.66 12.61 3.54
C VAL A 186 -5.28 12.02 3.33
N SER A 187 -5.15 11.10 2.38
CA SER A 187 -3.87 10.62 1.86
C SER A 187 -3.72 11.03 0.39
N TYR A 188 -2.48 11.18 -0.08
CA TYR A 188 -2.17 11.60 -1.44
C TYR A 188 -1.43 10.49 -2.18
N ASP A 189 -1.92 10.10 -3.35
CA ASP A 189 -1.25 9.11 -4.23
C ASP A 189 -0.22 9.77 -5.17
N LEU A 190 -0.45 11.02 -5.55
CA LEU A 190 0.43 11.83 -6.40
C LEU A 190 0.73 13.15 -5.73
N ILE A 191 1.97 13.62 -5.88
CA ILE A 191 2.44 14.86 -5.29
C ILE A 191 3.10 15.71 -6.36
N ASP A 192 2.56 16.91 -6.52
CA ASP A 192 3.14 17.99 -7.30
C ASP A 192 3.50 19.22 -6.44
N ASN A 193 3.19 19.13 -5.14
CA ASN A 193 3.37 20.21 -4.18
C ASN A 193 4.51 19.87 -3.19
N PRO A 194 5.61 20.65 -3.18
CA PRO A 194 6.73 20.45 -2.27
C PRO A 194 6.33 20.49 -0.77
N GLU A 195 5.32 21.30 -0.40
CA GLU A 195 4.88 21.39 0.99
C GLU A 195 4.28 20.07 1.49
N ILE A 196 3.52 19.38 0.64
CA ILE A 196 2.94 18.08 0.97
C ILE A 196 4.04 17.02 1.13
N LEU A 197 5.05 17.05 0.28
CA LEU A 197 6.17 16.11 0.37
C LEU A 197 7.08 16.42 1.57
N TYR A 198 7.25 17.70 1.92
CA TYR A 198 7.91 18.09 3.17
C TYR A 198 7.17 17.53 4.39
N GLU A 199 5.86 17.68 4.47
CA GLU A 199 5.05 17.14 5.57
C GLU A 199 5.09 15.61 5.63
N GLY A 200 5.13 14.93 4.48
CA GLY A 200 5.36 13.48 4.42
C GLY A 200 6.72 13.08 4.96
N GLY A 201 7.78 13.75 4.51
CA GLY A 201 9.13 13.57 5.03
C GLY A 201 9.19 13.81 6.54
N LEU A 202 8.57 14.89 7.02
CA LEU A 202 8.49 15.24 8.43
C LEU A 202 7.77 14.15 9.25
N ALA A 203 6.69 13.59 8.74
CA ALA A 203 5.95 12.52 9.42
C ALA A 203 6.79 11.25 9.54
N PHE A 204 7.45 10.80 8.48
CA PHE A 204 8.36 9.64 8.52
C PHE A 204 9.59 9.90 9.40
N GLY A 205 10.15 11.11 9.35
CA GLY A 205 11.24 11.51 10.24
C GLY A 205 10.83 11.47 11.72
N ARG A 206 9.63 11.97 12.05
CA ARG A 206 9.07 11.88 13.42
C ARG A 206 8.84 10.43 13.85
N PHE A 207 8.35 9.58 12.95
CA PHE A 207 8.22 8.15 13.19
C PHE A 207 9.58 7.53 13.56
N GLN A 208 10.64 7.81 12.80
CA GLN A 208 12.01 7.38 13.10
C GLN A 208 12.50 7.93 14.45
N SER A 209 12.25 9.20 14.74
CA SER A 209 12.68 9.85 15.97
C SER A 209 11.98 9.28 17.21
N MET A 210 10.67 9.09 17.14
CA MET A 210 9.88 8.53 18.25
C MET A 210 10.27 7.09 18.57
N LEU A 211 10.68 6.32 17.57
CA LEU A 211 11.11 4.93 17.71
C LEU A 211 12.62 4.74 17.89
N ALA A 212 13.39 5.84 18.02
CA ALA A 212 14.86 5.75 18.13
C ALA A 212 15.36 4.90 19.32
N ASP A 213 14.59 4.85 20.41
CA ASP A 213 14.87 4.05 21.63
C ASP A 213 14.05 2.74 21.68
N TYR A 214 13.30 2.44 20.64
CA TYR A 214 12.66 1.12 20.54
C TYR A 214 13.73 0.05 20.24
N PRO A 215 13.70 -1.10 20.91
CA PRO A 215 14.69 -2.15 20.68
C PRO A 215 14.42 -2.86 19.34
N ALA A 216 14.85 -2.26 18.23
CA ALA A 216 14.53 -2.72 16.87
C ALA A 216 14.79 -4.23 16.65
N LYS A 217 15.80 -4.81 17.32
CA LYS A 217 16.12 -6.24 17.24
C LYS A 217 15.05 -7.18 17.81
N THR A 218 14.05 -6.65 18.51
CA THR A 218 12.93 -7.46 19.01
C THR A 218 11.79 -7.61 17.98
N LEU A 219 11.86 -6.86 16.89
CA LEU A 219 10.91 -7.01 15.80
C LEU A 219 11.19 -8.27 14.99
N HIS A 220 10.12 -8.94 14.58
CA HIS A 220 10.17 -10.05 13.65
C HIS A 220 10.44 -9.56 12.24
N GLU A 221 11.20 -10.28 11.46
CA GLU A 221 11.31 -10.06 10.02
C GLU A 221 10.09 -10.69 9.32
N THR A 222 9.02 -9.90 9.16
CA THR A 222 7.76 -10.37 8.55
C THR A 222 7.90 -10.73 7.08
N ILE A 223 8.87 -10.13 6.40
CA ILE A 223 9.34 -10.47 5.05
C ILE A 223 10.86 -10.58 5.10
N PRO A 224 11.43 -11.79 5.23
CA PRO A 224 12.87 -11.99 5.33
C PRO A 224 13.64 -11.37 4.15
N GLY A 225 14.71 -10.64 4.47
CA GLY A 225 15.56 -10.01 3.47
C GLY A 225 14.85 -8.93 2.63
N PHE A 226 13.85 -8.22 3.20
CA PHE A 226 12.99 -7.31 2.43
C PHE A 226 13.77 -6.23 1.68
N HIS A 227 14.79 -5.62 2.32
CA HIS A 227 15.73 -4.67 1.70
C HIS A 227 17.17 -5.20 1.77
N ASP A 228 17.36 -6.51 1.64
CA ASP A 228 18.66 -7.09 1.32
C ASP A 228 18.89 -7.02 -0.19
N THR A 229 19.41 -5.87 -0.65
CA THR A 229 19.61 -5.63 -2.07
C THR A 229 20.59 -6.62 -2.70
N ARG A 230 21.57 -7.14 -1.94
CA ARG A 230 22.49 -8.21 -2.40
C ARG A 230 21.72 -9.50 -2.68
N GLU A 231 20.90 -9.96 -1.76
CA GLU A 231 20.10 -11.17 -1.95
C GLU A 231 19.12 -11.01 -3.15
N ARG A 232 18.52 -9.83 -3.29
CA ARG A 232 17.65 -9.53 -4.44
C ARG A 232 18.41 -9.52 -5.74
N PHE A 233 19.64 -9.00 -5.76
CA PHE A 233 20.49 -9.02 -6.94
C PHE A 233 20.87 -10.45 -7.36
N GLU A 234 21.21 -11.34 -6.40
CA GLU A 234 21.47 -12.75 -6.70
C GLU A 234 20.23 -13.47 -7.23
N ARG A 235 19.06 -13.20 -6.64
CA ARG A 235 17.78 -13.73 -7.18
C ARG A 235 17.49 -13.21 -8.57
N PHE A 236 17.79 -11.95 -8.86
CA PHE A 236 17.67 -11.37 -10.20
C PHE A 236 18.57 -12.08 -11.21
N LYS A 237 19.85 -12.27 -10.91
CA LYS A 237 20.77 -13.01 -11.79
C LYS A 237 20.26 -14.42 -12.09
N LYS A 238 19.77 -15.10 -11.07
CA LYS A 238 19.18 -16.44 -11.23
C LYS A 238 17.94 -16.42 -12.13
N ALA A 239 17.05 -15.43 -11.98
CA ALA A 239 15.88 -15.30 -12.86
C ALA A 239 16.26 -15.04 -14.32
N VAL A 240 17.35 -14.27 -14.57
CA VAL A 240 17.93 -14.05 -15.90
C VAL A 240 18.50 -15.36 -16.48
N GLU A 241 19.22 -16.15 -15.68
CA GLU A 241 19.77 -17.44 -16.12
C GLU A 241 18.67 -18.47 -16.45
N GLU A 242 17.61 -18.51 -15.64
CA GLU A 242 16.50 -19.46 -15.81
C GLU A 242 15.58 -19.09 -16.98
N ASP A 243 15.39 -17.83 -17.28
CA ASP A 243 14.56 -17.26 -18.36
C ASP A 243 13.26 -18.03 -18.63
N VAL A 244 12.51 -18.33 -17.58
CA VAL A 244 11.35 -19.25 -17.61
C VAL A 244 10.26 -18.84 -18.60
N CYS A 245 10.22 -17.57 -19.00
CA CYS A 245 9.24 -17.02 -19.95
C CYS A 245 9.85 -16.60 -21.29
N SER A 246 11.14 -16.87 -21.53
CA SER A 246 11.88 -16.49 -22.76
C SER A 246 11.78 -14.98 -23.04
N ARG A 247 11.92 -14.15 -21.99
CA ARG A 247 11.82 -12.69 -22.07
C ARG A 247 13.17 -11.97 -21.94
N VAL A 248 14.24 -12.67 -21.58
CA VAL A 248 15.58 -12.10 -21.35
C VAL A 248 16.10 -11.36 -22.58
N ASP A 249 15.93 -11.96 -23.76
CA ASP A 249 16.38 -11.34 -25.03
C ASP A 249 15.67 -10.02 -25.36
N LEU A 250 14.48 -9.78 -24.80
CA LEU A 250 13.70 -8.58 -25.03
C LEU A 250 14.13 -7.40 -24.14
N VAL A 251 14.94 -7.67 -23.10
CA VAL A 251 15.27 -6.69 -22.04
C VAL A 251 16.76 -6.68 -21.69
N ARG A 252 17.61 -6.95 -22.69
CA ARG A 252 19.08 -7.02 -22.51
C ARG A 252 19.68 -5.70 -21.99
N GLU A 253 19.17 -4.57 -22.44
CA GLU A 253 19.64 -3.26 -22.01
C GLU A 253 19.31 -3.00 -20.54
N GLU A 254 18.10 -3.35 -20.12
CA GLU A 254 17.65 -3.23 -18.73
C GLU A 254 18.42 -4.19 -17.81
N ILE A 255 18.71 -5.40 -18.26
CA ILE A 255 19.56 -6.36 -17.52
C ILE A 255 20.96 -5.77 -17.34
N GLN A 256 21.56 -5.27 -18.42
CA GLN A 256 22.90 -4.69 -18.35
C GLN A 256 22.93 -3.46 -17.43
N PHE A 257 21.88 -2.63 -17.45
CA PHE A 257 21.72 -1.51 -16.52
C PHE A 257 21.81 -1.95 -15.05
N VAL A 258 21.17 -3.08 -14.71
CA VAL A 258 21.23 -3.64 -13.37
C VAL A 258 22.63 -4.16 -13.06
N LEU A 259 23.22 -4.96 -13.97
CA LEU A 259 24.54 -5.58 -13.74
C LEU A 259 25.67 -4.54 -13.59
N ASP A 260 25.62 -3.42 -14.34
CA ASP A 260 26.61 -2.34 -14.27
C ASP A 260 26.64 -1.59 -12.93
N ARG A 261 25.68 -1.86 -12.02
CA ARG A 261 25.55 -1.20 -10.71
C ARG A 261 25.69 -2.15 -9.53
N GLU A 262 26.34 -3.29 -9.73
CA GLU A 262 26.55 -4.26 -8.66
C GLU A 262 27.30 -3.66 -7.46
N GLU A 263 28.18 -2.65 -7.67
CA GLU A 263 28.99 -2.05 -6.61
C GLU A 263 28.18 -1.36 -5.50
N ILE A 264 26.88 -1.02 -5.76
CA ILE A 264 26.06 -0.33 -4.75
C ILE A 264 25.22 -1.29 -3.88
N VAL A 265 25.07 -2.56 -4.26
CA VAL A 265 24.08 -3.44 -3.63
C VAL A 265 24.38 -3.77 -2.16
N ASP A 266 25.65 -3.72 -1.74
CA ASP A 266 26.07 -3.99 -0.37
C ASP A 266 26.22 -2.74 0.51
N CYS A 267 26.04 -1.53 -0.06
CA CYS A 267 26.47 -0.29 0.60
C CYS A 267 25.88 -0.10 2.00
N PHE A 268 24.62 -0.41 2.25
CA PHE A 268 24.02 -0.29 3.58
C PHE A 268 24.26 -1.51 4.45
N GLN A 269 24.27 -2.71 3.87
CA GLN A 269 24.54 -3.92 4.62
C GLN A 269 25.95 -3.93 5.23
N ASP A 270 26.93 -3.44 4.48
CA ASP A 270 28.31 -3.31 4.98
C ASP A 270 28.44 -2.26 6.08
N LEU A 271 27.72 -1.15 5.98
CA LEU A 271 27.70 -0.11 6.99
C LEU A 271 27.00 -0.58 8.28
N LEU A 272 25.89 -1.32 8.15
CA LEU A 272 25.19 -1.95 9.29
C LEU A 272 26.06 -3.00 9.96
N ARG A 273 26.70 -3.90 9.18
CA ARG A 273 27.60 -4.95 9.71
C ARG A 273 28.82 -4.36 10.44
N SER A 274 29.38 -3.27 9.89
CA SER A 274 30.52 -2.58 10.51
C SER A 274 30.15 -1.65 11.67
N GLY A 275 28.85 -1.46 11.94
CA GLY A 275 28.36 -0.57 12.99
C GLY A 275 28.55 0.93 12.70
N LYS A 276 28.84 1.31 11.45
CA LYS A 276 28.96 2.71 11.04
C LYS A 276 27.61 3.41 10.98
N ILE A 277 26.55 2.67 10.72
CA ILE A 277 25.16 3.07 10.86
C ILE A 277 24.42 2.09 11.76
N SER A 278 23.31 2.53 12.37
CA SER A 278 22.58 1.72 13.34
C SER A 278 21.36 1.07 12.71
N PHE A 279 21.04 -0.17 13.14
CA PHE A 279 19.71 -0.72 12.93
C PHE A 279 18.69 0.10 13.68
N ARG A 280 17.63 0.51 12.98
CA ARG A 280 16.49 1.24 13.51
C ARG A 280 15.20 0.48 13.23
N VAL A 281 14.13 0.89 13.86
CA VAL A 281 12.79 0.52 13.40
C VAL A 281 12.53 1.28 12.09
N THR A 282 12.38 0.57 11.00
CA THR A 282 12.06 1.13 9.68
C THR A 282 10.67 0.75 9.26
N HIS A 283 10.00 1.63 8.53
CA HIS A 283 8.67 1.39 7.98
C HIS A 283 8.74 0.50 6.74
N ASN A 284 9.77 0.72 5.90
CA ASN A 284 10.10 -0.02 4.67
C ASN A 284 9.06 0.06 3.52
N ASP A 285 7.99 0.83 3.67
CA ASP A 285 7.03 1.16 2.59
C ASP A 285 6.55 2.60 2.79
N THR A 286 7.47 3.56 2.66
CA THR A 286 7.27 4.97 3.02
C THR A 286 6.65 5.79 1.89
N LYS A 287 5.77 5.18 1.12
CA LYS A 287 4.95 5.93 0.16
C LYS A 287 4.16 7.01 0.90
N ILE A 288 4.01 8.16 0.26
CA ILE A 288 3.31 9.30 0.86
C ILE A 288 1.85 9.01 1.21
N ASN A 289 1.19 8.11 0.49
CA ASN A 289 -0.17 7.68 0.81
C ASN A 289 -0.26 6.85 2.10
N ASN A 290 0.87 6.44 2.68
CA ASN A 290 0.97 5.86 4.01
C ASN A 290 1.12 6.92 5.12
N VAL A 291 0.96 8.21 4.78
CA VAL A 291 0.81 9.31 5.75
C VAL A 291 -0.61 9.86 5.66
N LEU A 292 -1.36 9.76 6.74
CA LEU A 292 -2.62 10.49 6.88
C LEU A 292 -2.33 11.94 7.22
N MET A 293 -2.83 12.85 6.40
CA MET A 293 -2.71 14.29 6.61
C MET A 293 -4.04 14.88 7.05
N ASP A 294 -4.00 15.86 7.94
CA ASP A 294 -5.18 16.61 8.36
C ASP A 294 -5.77 17.38 7.18
N LYS A 295 -7.08 17.27 6.98
CA LYS A 295 -7.75 17.92 5.84
C LYS A 295 -7.67 19.42 5.87
N ASP A 296 -7.65 20.02 7.06
CA ASP A 296 -7.69 21.47 7.24
C ASP A 296 -6.30 22.08 7.19
N THR A 297 -5.35 21.51 7.95
CA THR A 297 -3.99 22.04 8.10
C THR A 297 -2.98 21.49 7.09
N LYS A 298 -3.32 20.39 6.40
CA LYS A 298 -2.43 19.64 5.47
C LYS A 298 -1.18 19.06 6.13
N LYS A 299 -1.11 19.04 7.46
CA LYS A 299 0.02 18.48 8.20
C LYS A 299 -0.08 16.95 8.30
N GLY A 300 1.07 16.28 8.25
CA GLY A 300 1.16 14.84 8.51
C GLY A 300 0.81 14.53 9.95
N ILE A 301 -0.18 13.64 10.16
CA ILE A 301 -0.68 13.25 11.50
C ILE A 301 -0.23 11.85 11.88
N CYS A 302 -0.51 10.86 11.03
CA CYS A 302 -0.36 9.46 11.37
C CYS A 302 0.30 8.70 10.22
N VAL A 303 1.34 7.94 10.53
CA VAL A 303 1.92 6.94 9.63
C VAL A 303 1.10 5.66 9.77
N ILE A 304 0.65 5.12 8.63
CA ILE A 304 -0.19 3.92 8.54
C ILE A 304 0.49 2.83 7.73
N ASP A 305 -0.14 1.66 7.61
CA ASP A 305 0.36 0.49 6.86
C ASP A 305 1.69 -0.04 7.41
N LEU A 306 1.66 -0.41 8.70
CA LEU A 306 2.85 -0.86 9.45
C LEU A 306 3.24 -2.32 9.19
N ASP A 307 2.78 -2.93 8.10
CA ASP A 307 2.98 -4.36 7.79
C ASP A 307 4.43 -4.73 7.52
N THR A 308 5.21 -3.75 7.09
CA THR A 308 6.61 -3.91 6.74
C THR A 308 7.56 -3.35 7.80
N VAL A 309 7.04 -3.05 9.00
CA VAL A 309 7.87 -2.52 10.08
C VAL A 309 8.81 -3.59 10.59
N MET A 310 10.11 -3.41 10.33
CA MET A 310 11.19 -4.34 10.64
C MET A 310 12.48 -3.57 10.99
N PRO A 311 13.52 -4.25 11.50
CA PRO A 311 14.83 -3.63 11.65
C PRO A 311 15.45 -3.28 10.30
N GLY A 312 15.95 -2.05 10.13
CA GLY A 312 16.56 -1.61 8.89
C GLY A 312 17.41 -0.34 9.02
N ALA A 313 17.80 0.23 7.89
CA ALA A 313 18.51 1.50 7.80
C ALA A 313 17.52 2.64 7.53
N ALA A 314 17.63 3.77 8.26
CA ALA A 314 16.76 4.93 8.05
C ALA A 314 16.78 5.47 6.61
N MET A 315 17.90 5.27 5.90
CA MET A 315 18.05 5.66 4.50
C MET A 315 17.13 4.87 3.56
N ASN A 316 16.70 3.66 3.92
CA ASN A 316 15.72 2.91 3.15
C ASN A 316 14.36 3.62 3.18
N ASP A 317 13.91 4.04 4.37
CA ASP A 317 12.67 4.79 4.52
C ASP A 317 12.71 6.11 3.75
N PHE A 318 13.78 6.89 3.90
CA PHE A 318 13.95 8.10 3.13
C PHE A 318 13.95 7.83 1.62
N GLY A 319 14.69 6.80 1.20
CA GLY A 319 14.85 6.45 -0.21
C GLY A 319 13.55 6.04 -0.88
N ASP A 320 12.72 5.25 -0.19
CA ASP A 320 11.44 4.81 -0.75
C ASP A 320 10.42 5.97 -0.82
N ALA A 321 10.40 6.87 0.17
CA ALA A 321 9.58 8.09 0.13
C ALA A 321 9.94 8.98 -1.07
N VAL A 322 11.24 9.17 -1.33
CA VAL A 322 11.75 9.99 -2.42
C VAL A 322 11.54 9.33 -3.78
N ARG A 323 11.66 8.03 -3.88
CA ARG A 323 11.52 7.26 -5.13
C ARG A 323 10.22 7.58 -5.86
N ILE A 324 9.13 7.63 -5.13
CA ILE A 324 7.81 7.99 -5.68
C ILE A 324 7.60 9.50 -5.59
N GLY A 325 7.88 10.10 -4.44
CA GLY A 325 7.55 11.49 -4.15
C GLY A 325 8.30 12.52 -5.01
N ALA A 326 9.52 12.21 -5.46
CA ALA A 326 10.31 13.10 -6.32
C ALA A 326 10.32 12.70 -7.80
N SER A 327 9.47 11.75 -8.21
CA SER A 327 9.26 11.43 -9.63
C SER A 327 8.27 12.42 -10.26
N THR A 328 8.54 12.84 -11.49
CA THR A 328 7.65 13.73 -12.26
C THR A 328 6.55 12.98 -13.01
N ALA A 329 6.56 11.65 -12.98
CA ALA A 329 5.63 10.81 -13.72
C ALA A 329 5.15 9.63 -12.86
N LEU A 330 4.07 9.00 -13.32
CA LEU A 330 3.58 7.76 -12.74
C LEU A 330 4.62 6.66 -12.83
N GLU A 331 4.54 5.69 -11.91
CA GLU A 331 5.49 4.58 -11.82
C GLU A 331 5.55 3.72 -13.09
N ASP A 332 4.48 3.68 -13.88
CA ASP A 332 4.34 2.91 -15.13
C ASP A 332 4.22 3.81 -16.39
N GLU A 333 4.76 5.04 -16.35
CA GLU A 333 4.79 5.93 -17.50
C GLU A 333 5.59 5.32 -18.66
N GLN A 334 4.97 5.25 -19.84
CA GLN A 334 5.58 4.66 -21.03
C GLN A 334 6.50 5.63 -21.76
N ASN A 335 6.21 6.92 -21.66
CA ASN A 335 7.05 7.95 -22.27
C ASN A 335 8.12 8.42 -21.31
N LEU A 336 9.32 7.85 -21.42
CA LEU A 336 10.45 8.14 -20.54
C LEU A 336 10.95 9.61 -20.64
N ASP A 337 10.58 10.35 -21.68
CA ASP A 337 10.89 11.78 -21.76
C ASP A 337 10.13 12.63 -20.74
N LYS A 338 9.06 12.06 -20.14
CA LYS A 338 8.33 12.70 -19.05
C LYS A 338 8.87 12.33 -17.66
N VAL A 339 9.80 11.38 -17.59
CA VAL A 339 10.31 10.82 -16.34
C VAL A 339 11.64 11.45 -15.99
N TRP A 340 11.66 12.25 -14.94
CA TRP A 340 12.91 12.77 -14.35
C TRP A 340 12.76 12.95 -12.83
N PHE A 341 13.90 13.01 -12.17
CA PHE A 341 14.01 13.23 -10.74
C PHE A 341 13.96 14.72 -10.42
N ASN A 342 12.94 15.13 -9.64
CA ASN A 342 12.74 16.54 -9.28
C ASN A 342 13.52 16.89 -8.01
N LEU A 343 14.51 17.78 -8.16
CA LEU A 343 15.38 18.20 -7.05
C LEU A 343 14.68 19.08 -6.01
N GLU A 344 13.66 19.84 -6.39
CA GLU A 344 12.87 20.65 -5.45
C GLU A 344 12.05 19.75 -4.51
N LEU A 345 11.40 18.73 -5.07
CA LEU A 345 10.68 17.72 -4.31
C LEU A 345 11.64 16.89 -3.43
N PHE A 346 12.81 16.52 -3.95
CA PHE A 346 13.85 15.85 -3.16
C PHE A 346 14.30 16.71 -1.97
N GLU A 347 14.58 18.01 -2.19
CA GLU A 347 14.98 18.94 -1.12
C GLU A 347 13.88 19.08 -0.07
N ALA A 348 12.62 19.21 -0.49
CA ALA A 348 11.48 19.31 0.43
C ALA A 348 11.36 18.05 1.32
N CYS A 349 11.44 16.84 0.71
CA CYS A 349 11.41 15.60 1.46
C CYS A 349 12.61 15.48 2.42
N ALA A 350 13.82 15.80 1.95
CA ALA A 350 15.04 15.73 2.76
C ALA A 350 14.97 16.68 3.96
N ASN A 351 14.52 17.91 3.74
CA ASN A 351 14.32 18.88 4.82
C ASN A 351 13.34 18.36 5.87
N GLY A 352 12.13 17.93 5.42
CA GLY A 352 11.12 17.41 6.33
C GLY A 352 11.60 16.18 7.10
N PHE A 353 12.24 15.22 6.41
CA PHE A 353 12.73 13.99 7.04
C PHE A 353 13.82 14.25 8.08
N ILE A 354 14.82 15.07 7.75
CA ILE A 354 15.90 15.44 8.68
C ILE A 354 15.36 16.20 9.89
N GLU A 355 14.49 17.19 9.67
CA GLU A 355 13.84 17.94 10.74
C GLU A 355 13.00 17.00 11.65
N GLY A 356 12.19 16.11 11.04
CA GLY A 356 11.39 15.14 11.77
C GLY A 356 12.21 14.17 12.60
N CYS A 357 13.39 13.78 12.13
CA CYS A 357 14.33 12.95 12.89
C CYS A 357 14.87 13.64 14.14
N GLY A 358 14.75 14.96 14.28
CA GLY A 358 15.04 15.71 15.50
C GLY A 358 16.47 15.48 16.04
N GLY A 359 17.48 15.43 15.18
CA GLY A 359 18.87 15.19 15.52
C GLY A 359 19.20 13.73 15.92
N LYS A 360 18.31 12.78 15.66
CA LYS A 360 18.54 11.35 15.94
C LYS A 360 19.31 10.63 14.83
N LEU A 361 19.44 11.23 13.65
CA LEU A 361 20.35 10.75 12.61
C LEU A 361 21.77 11.23 12.88
N SER A 362 22.74 10.35 12.69
CA SER A 362 24.15 10.74 12.68
C SER A 362 24.48 11.55 11.41
N GLN A 363 25.57 12.31 11.45
CA GLN A 363 26.06 13.03 10.28
C GLN A 363 26.35 12.08 9.10
N GLU A 364 26.79 10.86 9.38
CA GLU A 364 27.01 9.85 8.36
C GLU A 364 25.71 9.37 7.72
N GLU A 365 24.67 9.11 8.53
CA GLU A 365 23.34 8.74 8.01
C GLU A 365 22.75 9.85 7.13
N ILE A 366 22.90 11.13 7.51
CA ILE A 366 22.43 12.27 6.70
C ILE A 366 23.16 12.32 5.34
N LYS A 367 24.50 12.14 5.31
CA LYS A 367 25.26 12.09 4.06
C LYS A 367 24.82 10.97 3.13
N LEU A 368 24.28 9.89 3.67
CA LEU A 368 23.87 8.70 2.93
C LEU A 368 22.43 8.79 2.39
N LEU A 369 21.66 9.83 2.70
CA LEU A 369 20.29 10.00 2.20
C LEU A 369 20.22 9.98 0.66
N PRO A 370 21.11 10.67 -0.11
CA PRO A 370 21.12 10.53 -1.57
C PRO A 370 21.33 9.09 -2.05
N MET A 371 22.18 8.32 -1.35
CA MET A 371 22.39 6.91 -1.65
C MET A 371 21.13 6.09 -1.34
N GLY A 372 20.38 6.42 -0.29
CA GLY A 372 19.08 5.82 0.01
C GLY A 372 18.12 5.98 -1.16
N ALA A 373 17.97 7.20 -1.69
CA ALA A 373 17.14 7.47 -2.85
C ALA A 373 17.54 6.63 -4.07
N ARG A 374 18.86 6.61 -4.40
CA ARG A 374 19.39 5.83 -5.53
C ARG A 374 19.18 4.33 -5.34
N LEU A 375 19.51 3.79 -4.17
CA LEU A 375 19.45 2.35 -3.91
C LEU A 375 18.03 1.82 -3.90
N MET A 376 17.09 2.50 -3.23
CA MET A 376 15.68 2.06 -3.20
C MET A 376 15.03 2.12 -4.57
N THR A 377 15.34 3.16 -5.36
CA THR A 377 14.85 3.26 -6.75
C THR A 377 15.44 2.15 -7.62
N TYR A 378 16.73 1.87 -7.51
CA TYR A 378 17.41 0.78 -8.22
C TYR A 378 16.82 -0.59 -7.82
N GLU A 379 16.70 -0.88 -6.52
CA GLU A 379 16.15 -2.14 -6.01
C GLU A 379 14.73 -2.36 -6.51
N CYS A 380 13.89 -1.34 -6.48
CA CYS A 380 12.51 -1.43 -6.95
C CYS A 380 12.45 -1.71 -8.46
N GLY A 381 13.26 -1.02 -9.27
CA GLY A 381 13.36 -1.26 -10.70
C GLY A 381 13.84 -2.68 -11.03
N MET A 382 14.84 -3.18 -10.31
CA MET A 382 15.33 -4.56 -10.44
C MET A 382 14.23 -5.58 -10.10
N ARG A 383 13.42 -5.33 -9.06
CA ARG A 383 12.30 -6.21 -8.67
C ARG A 383 11.22 -6.25 -9.74
N PHE A 384 10.86 -5.11 -10.34
CA PHE A 384 9.91 -5.06 -11.46
C PHE A 384 10.42 -5.80 -12.69
N LEU A 385 11.71 -5.61 -13.02
CA LEU A 385 12.33 -6.31 -14.16
C LEU A 385 12.38 -7.81 -13.92
N MET A 386 12.74 -8.25 -12.71
CA MET A 386 12.75 -9.66 -12.34
C MET A 386 11.36 -10.28 -12.49
N ASP A 387 10.33 -9.61 -11.96
CA ASP A 387 8.95 -10.11 -12.07
C ASP A 387 8.46 -10.16 -13.52
N TYR A 388 8.83 -9.19 -14.35
CA TYR A 388 8.57 -9.26 -15.79
C TYR A 388 9.23 -10.49 -16.44
N ILE A 389 10.50 -10.76 -16.14
CA ILE A 389 11.22 -11.92 -16.68
C ILE A 389 10.55 -13.23 -16.21
N GLN A 390 10.03 -13.26 -14.98
CA GLN A 390 9.37 -14.43 -14.39
C GLN A 390 7.90 -14.59 -14.77
N GLY A 391 7.31 -13.69 -15.56
CA GLY A 391 5.95 -13.81 -16.08
C GLY A 391 4.90 -12.97 -15.35
N ASP A 392 5.29 -11.92 -14.65
CA ASP A 392 4.40 -10.97 -13.96
C ASP A 392 3.56 -11.66 -12.84
N ILE A 393 4.23 -12.43 -11.98
CA ILE A 393 3.58 -13.28 -10.96
C ILE A 393 3.46 -12.63 -9.57
N TYR A 394 4.31 -11.65 -9.27
CA TYR A 394 4.38 -11.01 -7.95
C TYR A 394 3.59 -9.70 -7.89
N PHE A 395 3.87 -8.76 -8.78
CA PHE A 395 3.19 -7.47 -8.81
C PHE A 395 1.93 -7.56 -9.68
N LYS A 396 0.81 -7.09 -9.13
CA LYS A 396 -0.43 -7.03 -9.90
C LYS A 396 -0.28 -6.09 -11.09
N ILE A 397 -0.62 -6.59 -12.27
CA ILE A 397 -0.63 -5.82 -13.52
C ILE A 397 -2.05 -5.66 -14.04
N HIS A 398 -2.29 -4.57 -14.78
CA HIS A 398 -3.56 -4.27 -15.44
C HIS A 398 -3.43 -4.31 -16.97
N ARG A 399 -2.20 -4.41 -17.48
CA ARG A 399 -1.88 -4.53 -18.90
C ARG A 399 -0.58 -5.30 -19.11
N PRO A 400 -0.42 -5.97 -20.25
CA PRO A 400 0.85 -6.63 -20.60
C PRO A 400 2.03 -5.63 -20.60
N GLY A 401 3.18 -6.04 -20.09
CA GLY A 401 4.40 -5.24 -20.07
C GLY A 401 4.44 -4.12 -19.01
N GLN A 402 3.43 -4.00 -18.15
CA GLN A 402 3.37 -2.93 -17.15
C GLN A 402 4.58 -2.96 -16.19
N ASN A 403 5.04 -4.16 -15.77
CA ASN A 403 6.22 -4.25 -14.90
C ASN A 403 7.51 -3.86 -15.62
N LEU A 404 7.59 -4.07 -16.93
CA LEU A 404 8.73 -3.58 -17.72
C LEU A 404 8.73 -2.04 -17.79
N ASP A 405 7.57 -1.42 -18.00
CA ASP A 405 7.45 0.03 -17.99
C ASP A 405 7.81 0.61 -16.61
N ARG A 406 7.35 -0.02 -15.53
CA ARG A 406 7.75 0.33 -14.16
C ARG A 406 9.26 0.23 -13.95
N ALA A 407 9.90 -0.85 -14.42
CA ALA A 407 11.35 -1.01 -14.32
C ALA A 407 12.08 0.11 -15.05
N ARG A 408 11.68 0.42 -16.29
CA ARG A 408 12.26 1.49 -17.12
C ARG A 408 12.13 2.86 -16.48
N THR A 409 10.98 3.15 -15.87
CA THR A 409 10.75 4.39 -15.13
C THR A 409 11.73 4.52 -13.96
N GLN A 410 11.91 3.45 -13.16
CA GLN A 410 12.85 3.46 -12.05
C GLN A 410 14.32 3.61 -12.55
N PHE A 411 14.71 2.92 -13.60
CA PHE A 411 16.06 3.03 -14.15
C PHE A 411 16.34 4.43 -14.72
N LYS A 412 15.35 5.05 -15.33
CA LYS A 412 15.42 6.43 -15.78
C LYS A 412 15.65 7.40 -14.62
N LEU A 413 14.93 7.21 -13.50
CA LEU A 413 15.13 8.00 -12.28
C LEU A 413 16.52 7.79 -11.69
N VAL A 414 17.01 6.54 -11.61
CA VAL A 414 18.39 6.25 -11.15
C VAL A 414 19.42 6.97 -11.99
N SER A 415 19.32 6.88 -13.33
CA SER A 415 20.25 7.58 -14.23
C SER A 415 20.22 9.10 -14.00
N ASP A 416 19.05 9.68 -13.81
CA ASP A 416 18.89 11.11 -13.58
C ASP A 416 19.45 11.54 -12.21
N MET A 417 19.27 10.74 -11.16
CA MET A 417 19.92 10.93 -9.86
C MET A 417 21.44 10.91 -9.98
N GLU A 418 22.01 9.97 -10.75
CA GLU A 418 23.44 9.87 -10.99
C GLU A 418 23.99 11.13 -11.67
N HIS A 419 23.28 11.67 -12.66
CA HIS A 419 23.66 12.95 -13.29
C HIS A 419 23.55 14.14 -12.32
N LYS A 420 22.59 14.11 -11.41
CA LYS A 420 22.34 15.18 -10.42
C LYS A 420 23.04 14.95 -9.08
N TRP A 421 23.87 13.92 -8.97
CA TRP A 421 24.45 13.43 -7.72
C TRP A 421 25.05 14.52 -6.83
N LYS A 422 25.91 15.37 -7.44
CA LYS A 422 26.57 16.45 -6.69
C LYS A 422 25.59 17.48 -6.13
N VAL A 423 24.49 17.72 -6.83
CA VAL A 423 23.46 18.64 -6.36
C VAL A 423 22.71 18.02 -5.19
N MET A 424 22.35 16.72 -5.26
CA MET A 424 21.71 16.00 -4.17
C MET A 424 22.57 15.99 -2.90
N GLU A 425 23.88 15.72 -3.04
CA GLU A 425 24.82 15.83 -1.91
C GLU A 425 24.86 17.23 -1.28
N ASN A 426 24.86 18.27 -2.12
CA ASN A 426 24.89 19.64 -1.63
C ASN A 426 23.58 20.03 -0.94
N ILE A 427 22.43 19.51 -1.40
CA ILE A 427 21.15 19.73 -0.76
C ILE A 427 21.18 19.18 0.67
N VAL A 428 21.53 17.92 0.87
CA VAL A 428 21.51 17.32 2.22
C VAL A 428 22.55 17.96 3.15
N LYS A 429 23.67 18.46 2.61
CA LYS A 429 24.69 19.20 3.40
C LYS A 429 24.17 20.49 4.03
N LYS A 430 23.11 21.10 3.49
CA LYS A 430 22.49 22.30 4.09
C LYS A 430 21.89 22.04 5.47
N TYR A 431 21.54 20.79 5.75
CA TYR A 431 20.82 20.36 6.96
C TYR A 431 21.71 19.58 7.94
N MET A 432 23.01 19.57 7.74
CA MET A 432 24.02 18.98 8.63
C MET A 432 24.51 19.98 9.72
#